data_8f4c4b9a4dc57e03c220c634a5ff7251
#
_entry.id   8f4c4b9a4dc57e03c220c634a5ff7251
#
_cell.length_a   1.000
_cell.length_b   1.000
_cell.length_c   1.000
_cell.angle_alpha   90.00
_cell.angle_beta   90.00
_cell.angle_gamma   90.00
#
_symmetry.space_group_name_H-M   'P 1'
#
loop_
_entity.id
_entity.type
_entity.pdbx_description
1 polymer ?
#
loop_
_entity_poly.entity_id
_entity_poly.type
_entity_poly.pdbx_seq_one_letter_code
_entity_poly.pdbx_strand_id
1 'polypeptide(L)'
;LVAQEKNNIPKLARAVIIAEQLAGKLVIQNESSISPYKLNPEKAIDHFLFYYSAKWSPGCQKFITQLKKFYVKAKTESKNFEIIFVSRDDSEKEMSEYMINEKMPWPAIRFDQLNKLGFVNDAGGRGVPCISVLDSRGLILAHSYHNKSNYIGTKEPLEEFAKLIDFKWSDTDDNSQEAIKE
;
A
#
# COMPACT_ATOMS: atom_id res chain seq x y z
N LEU A 1 22.62 0.56 -38.99
CA LEU A 1 21.91 -0.67 -38.58
C LEU A 1 22.27 -1.05 -37.12
N VAL A 2 21.83 -0.26 -36.15
CA VAL A 2 21.78 -0.65 -34.73
C VAL A 2 20.53 0.00 -34.16
N ALA A 3 19.41 -0.66 -34.31
CA ALA A 3 18.19 -0.29 -33.62
C ALA A 3 17.42 -1.57 -33.30
N GLN A 4 16.98 -1.64 -32.03
CA GLN A 4 16.03 -2.61 -31.48
C GLN A 4 16.61 -3.87 -30.82
N GLU A 5 17.40 -3.68 -29.76
CA GLU A 5 17.29 -4.59 -28.63
C GLU A 5 16.54 -3.89 -27.51
N LYS A 6 15.28 -3.56 -27.75
CA LYS A 6 14.36 -3.09 -26.70
C LYS A 6 13.77 -4.31 -25.99
N ASN A 7 14.35 -4.61 -24.80
CA ASN A 7 13.63 -5.11 -23.64
C ASN A 7 12.71 -6.33 -23.81
N ASN A 8 13.31 -7.48 -24.04
CA ASN A 8 12.63 -8.76 -23.78
C ASN A 8 13.05 -9.31 -22.39
N ILE A 9 12.90 -8.48 -21.33
CA ILE A 9 13.00 -8.99 -19.96
C ILE A 9 11.72 -9.78 -19.71
N PRO A 10 11.79 -11.06 -19.35
CA PRO A 10 10.62 -11.88 -19.08
C PRO A 10 9.71 -11.19 -18.04
N LYS A 11 8.39 -11.31 -18.18
CA LYS A 11 7.39 -10.69 -17.29
C LYS A 11 7.69 -11.01 -15.81
N LEU A 12 8.17 -12.22 -15.52
CA LEU A 12 8.59 -12.67 -14.19
C LEU A 12 9.80 -11.90 -13.66
N ALA A 13 10.80 -11.62 -14.49
CA ALA A 13 11.99 -10.84 -14.08
C ALA A 13 11.67 -9.34 -13.84
N ARG A 14 10.57 -8.83 -14.41
CA ARG A 14 10.08 -7.46 -14.16
C ARG A 14 9.28 -7.35 -12.86
N ALA A 15 8.67 -8.45 -12.40
CA ALA A 15 7.83 -8.50 -11.20
C ALA A 15 8.62 -8.47 -9.88
N VAL A 16 9.94 -8.57 -9.92
CA VAL A 16 10.79 -8.86 -8.76
C VAL A 16 11.40 -7.61 -8.13
N ILE A 17 11.45 -6.47 -8.80
CA ILE A 17 12.28 -5.34 -8.35
C ILE A 17 11.83 -4.76 -7.00
N ILE A 18 10.54 -4.40 -6.84
CA ILE A 18 10.07 -3.87 -5.55
C ILE A 18 10.11 -4.96 -4.47
N ALA A 19 9.64 -6.17 -4.76
CA ALA A 19 9.62 -7.27 -3.82
C ALA A 19 11.04 -7.62 -3.30
N GLU A 20 12.05 -7.61 -4.17
CA GLU A 20 13.46 -7.81 -3.79
C GLU A 20 13.97 -6.68 -2.89
N GLN A 21 13.65 -5.43 -3.22
CA GLN A 21 14.07 -4.31 -2.39
C GLN A 21 13.40 -4.30 -1.01
N LEU A 22 12.20 -4.87 -0.88
CA LEU A 22 11.48 -5.02 0.39
C LEU A 22 11.87 -6.28 1.18
N ALA A 23 12.61 -7.20 0.57
CA ALA A 23 13.00 -8.45 1.21
C ALA A 23 13.76 -8.23 2.53
N GLY A 24 13.29 -8.87 3.61
CA GLY A 24 13.86 -8.73 4.96
C GLY A 24 13.61 -7.37 5.64
N LYS A 25 12.81 -6.49 5.02
CA LYS A 25 12.54 -5.14 5.52
C LYS A 25 11.09 -4.91 5.92
N LEU A 26 10.28 -5.96 5.92
CA LEU A 26 8.86 -5.89 6.24
C LEU A 26 8.55 -6.49 7.60
N VAL A 27 7.51 -5.95 8.22
CA VAL A 27 6.88 -6.44 9.44
C VAL A 27 5.37 -6.51 9.26
N ILE A 28 4.71 -7.31 10.09
CA ILE A 28 3.24 -7.39 10.16
C ILE A 28 2.80 -7.46 11.61
N GLN A 29 1.60 -6.95 11.91
CA GLN A 29 1.01 -7.09 13.21
C GLN A 29 0.36 -8.47 13.37
N ASN A 30 0.47 -9.04 14.58
CA ASN A 30 -0.18 -10.27 15.04
C ASN A 30 -0.88 -9.96 16.36
N GLU A 31 -2.16 -9.63 16.28
CA GLU A 31 -3.01 -9.32 17.44
C GLU A 31 -2.41 -8.33 18.45
N SER A 32 -1.34 -8.69 19.14
CA SER A 32 -0.70 -7.87 20.19
C SER A 32 0.79 -7.59 19.97
N SER A 33 1.35 -8.01 18.85
CA SER A 33 2.79 -7.88 18.57
C SER A 33 3.07 -7.60 17.10
N ILE A 34 4.30 -7.17 16.83
CA ILE A 34 4.83 -6.99 15.48
C ILE A 34 5.88 -8.08 15.22
N SER A 35 5.81 -8.71 14.07
CA SER A 35 6.74 -9.77 13.67
C SER A 35 7.30 -9.53 12.26
N PRO A 36 8.48 -10.09 11.94
CA PRO A 36 9.01 -10.05 10.58
C PRO A 36 8.04 -10.67 9.57
N TYR A 37 7.93 -10.04 8.40
CA TYR A 37 7.10 -10.51 7.30
C TYR A 37 7.89 -10.72 6.03
N LYS A 38 7.50 -11.73 5.25
CA LYS A 38 8.05 -12.00 3.92
C LYS A 38 6.92 -12.07 2.91
N LEU A 39 7.07 -11.34 1.81
CA LEU A 39 6.20 -11.52 0.65
C LEU A 39 6.34 -12.96 0.13
N ASN A 40 5.24 -13.54 -0.34
CA ASN A 40 5.29 -14.87 -0.91
C ASN A 40 6.09 -14.85 -2.23
N PRO A 41 7.26 -15.52 -2.33
CA PRO A 41 8.10 -15.49 -3.52
C PRO A 41 7.49 -16.22 -4.73
N GLU A 42 6.49 -17.09 -4.49
CA GLU A 42 5.80 -17.83 -5.55
C GLU A 42 4.68 -17.00 -6.21
N LYS A 43 4.29 -15.88 -5.59
CA LYS A 43 3.29 -14.94 -6.12
C LYS A 43 3.98 -13.68 -6.64
N ALA A 44 4.11 -13.57 -7.95
CA ALA A 44 4.49 -12.32 -8.56
C ALA A 44 3.41 -11.26 -8.28
N ILE A 45 3.76 -10.20 -7.56
CA ILE A 45 2.87 -9.09 -7.24
C ILE A 45 3.01 -8.06 -8.36
N ASP A 46 1.92 -7.79 -9.08
CA ASP A 46 1.91 -6.88 -10.21
C ASP A 46 1.85 -5.40 -9.78
N HIS A 47 1.14 -5.13 -8.67
CA HIS A 47 0.92 -3.77 -8.18
C HIS A 47 1.12 -3.68 -6.67
N PHE A 48 1.75 -2.58 -6.25
CA PHE A 48 1.92 -2.21 -4.84
C PHE A 48 1.22 -0.88 -4.57
N LEU A 49 0.46 -0.82 -3.48
CA LEU A 49 -0.04 0.44 -2.94
C LEU A 49 0.75 0.78 -1.69
N PHE A 50 1.59 1.81 -1.75
CA PHE A 50 2.24 2.37 -0.57
C PHE A 50 1.29 3.32 0.14
N TYR A 51 0.98 3.02 1.40
CA TYR A 51 0.10 3.79 2.26
C TYR A 51 0.92 4.56 3.30
N TYR A 52 1.12 5.86 3.05
CA TYR A 52 1.79 6.77 3.98
C TYR A 52 0.79 7.31 4.97
N SER A 53 1.02 7.01 6.24
CA SER A 53 0.05 7.31 7.29
C SER A 53 0.73 7.47 8.65
N ALA A 54 0.01 8.05 9.59
CA ALA A 54 0.47 8.22 10.97
C ALA A 54 -0.70 8.17 11.94
N LYS A 55 -0.45 7.63 13.14
CA LYS A 55 -1.39 7.52 14.25
C LYS A 55 -2.00 8.86 14.66
N TRP A 56 -1.19 9.91 14.67
CA TRP A 56 -1.61 11.26 15.08
C TRP A 56 -2.52 11.98 14.09
N SER A 57 -2.72 11.45 12.88
CA SER A 57 -3.48 12.13 11.81
C SER A 57 -4.96 11.71 11.81
N PRO A 58 -5.92 12.62 12.08
CA PRO A 58 -7.34 12.30 11.99
C PRO A 58 -7.80 11.87 10.59
N GLY A 59 -7.19 12.42 9.55
CA GLY A 59 -7.45 12.01 8.16
C GLY A 59 -7.05 10.57 7.89
N CYS A 60 -5.94 10.12 8.48
CA CYS A 60 -5.48 8.73 8.40
C CYS A 60 -6.44 7.78 9.10
N GLN A 61 -6.90 8.13 10.29
CA GLN A 61 -7.86 7.32 11.07
C GLN A 61 -9.21 7.15 10.34
N LYS A 62 -9.65 8.16 9.60
CA LYS A 62 -10.82 8.06 8.72
C LYS A 62 -10.58 7.14 7.54
N PHE A 63 -9.49 7.35 6.82
CA PHE A 63 -9.21 6.66 5.57
C PHE A 63 -8.88 5.18 5.77
N ILE A 64 -8.22 4.80 6.87
CA ILE A 64 -7.81 3.41 7.10
C ILE A 64 -8.99 2.45 7.16
N THR A 65 -10.16 2.89 7.66
CA THR A 65 -11.36 2.06 7.68
C THR A 65 -11.83 1.70 6.27
N GLN A 66 -11.83 2.67 5.37
CA GLN A 66 -12.16 2.45 3.96
C GLN A 66 -11.11 1.54 3.29
N LEU A 67 -9.82 1.80 3.53
CA LEU A 67 -8.74 1.01 2.95
C LEU A 67 -8.76 -0.45 3.42
N LYS A 68 -9.11 -0.72 4.69
CA LYS A 68 -9.29 -2.09 5.20
C LYS A 68 -10.43 -2.83 4.48
N LYS A 69 -11.57 -2.17 4.29
CA LYS A 69 -12.69 -2.74 3.52
C LYS A 69 -12.28 -3.08 2.10
N PHE A 70 -11.61 -2.14 1.44
CA PHE A 70 -11.05 -2.34 0.09
C PHE A 70 -10.13 -3.58 0.05
N TYR A 71 -9.15 -3.64 0.95
CA TYR A 71 -8.16 -4.71 0.98
C TYR A 71 -8.82 -6.09 1.14
N VAL A 72 -9.70 -6.24 2.13
CA VAL A 72 -10.36 -7.52 2.41
C VAL A 72 -11.19 -7.96 1.21
N LYS A 73 -12.04 -7.09 0.65
CA LYS A 73 -12.87 -7.41 -0.51
C LYS A 73 -12.03 -7.80 -1.73
N ALA A 74 -11.01 -7.00 -2.07
CA ALA A 74 -10.15 -7.27 -3.22
C ALA A 74 -9.34 -8.57 -3.06
N LYS A 75 -8.85 -8.88 -1.85
CA LYS A 75 -8.16 -10.16 -1.56
C LYS A 75 -9.12 -11.35 -1.64
N THR A 76 -10.39 -11.20 -1.22
CA THR A 76 -11.42 -12.23 -1.37
C THR A 76 -11.67 -12.57 -2.84
N GLU A 77 -11.56 -11.61 -3.74
CA GLU A 77 -11.64 -11.83 -5.20
C GLU A 77 -10.30 -12.27 -5.81
N SER A 78 -9.34 -12.69 -4.99
CA SER A 78 -8.02 -13.18 -5.43
C SER A 78 -7.23 -12.18 -6.28
N LYS A 79 -7.43 -10.87 -6.09
CA LYS A 79 -6.68 -9.84 -6.82
C LYS A 79 -5.19 -9.86 -6.42
N ASN A 80 -4.33 -9.67 -7.41
CA ASN A 80 -2.87 -9.78 -7.25
C ASN A 80 -2.22 -8.42 -6.99
N PHE A 81 -2.15 -8.05 -5.72
CA PHE A 81 -1.52 -6.81 -5.26
C PHE A 81 -1.06 -6.95 -3.82
N GLU A 82 -0.29 -5.97 -3.34
CA GLU A 82 -0.05 -5.81 -1.90
C GLU A 82 -0.12 -4.34 -1.48
N ILE A 83 -0.62 -4.10 -0.26
CA ILE A 83 -0.53 -2.80 0.40
C ILE A 83 0.67 -2.84 1.34
N ILE A 84 1.48 -1.78 1.31
CA ILE A 84 2.64 -1.63 2.19
C ILE A 84 2.45 -0.35 3.00
N PHE A 85 2.32 -0.48 4.32
CA PHE A 85 2.26 0.67 5.21
C PHE A 85 3.64 1.31 5.35
N VAL A 86 3.68 2.63 5.18
CA VAL A 86 4.87 3.48 5.35
C VAL A 86 4.55 4.47 6.46
N SER A 87 5.05 4.21 7.65
CA SER A 87 4.79 5.06 8.82
C SER A 87 5.42 6.45 8.66
N ARG A 88 4.67 7.45 9.13
CA ARG A 88 5.10 8.83 9.34
C ARG A 88 4.98 9.20 10.83
N ASP A 89 4.93 8.20 11.70
CA ASP A 89 5.01 8.37 13.15
C ASP A 89 6.43 8.73 13.59
N ASP A 90 6.55 9.31 14.77
CA ASP A 90 7.84 9.80 15.28
C ASP A 90 8.68 8.68 15.91
N SER A 91 8.08 7.51 16.19
CA SER A 91 8.76 6.37 16.80
C SER A 91 8.24 5.02 16.33
N GLU A 92 9.08 3.99 16.43
CA GLU A 92 8.71 2.60 16.18
C GLU A 92 7.57 2.14 17.11
N LYS A 93 7.55 2.64 18.34
CA LYS A 93 6.47 2.36 19.30
C LYS A 93 5.13 2.87 18.81
N GLU A 94 5.06 4.12 18.35
CA GLU A 94 3.83 4.71 17.82
C GLU A 94 3.36 4.01 16.55
N MET A 95 4.27 3.70 15.63
CA MET A 95 3.99 2.89 14.45
C MET A 95 3.39 1.53 14.84
N SER A 96 4.01 0.83 15.79
CA SER A 96 3.58 -0.49 16.24
C SER A 96 2.20 -0.44 16.90
N GLU A 97 1.98 0.53 17.79
CA GLU A 97 0.68 0.77 18.43
C GLU A 97 -0.40 1.08 17.38
N TYR A 98 -0.08 1.86 16.35
CA TYR A 98 -1.02 2.18 15.29
C TYR A 98 -1.40 0.94 14.48
N MET A 99 -0.42 0.13 14.09
CA MET A 99 -0.67 -1.11 13.36
C MET A 99 -1.55 -2.08 14.15
N ILE A 100 -1.27 -2.26 15.45
CA ILE A 100 -2.00 -3.17 16.33
C ILE A 100 -3.43 -2.66 16.59
N ASN A 101 -3.58 -1.39 17.00
CA ASN A 101 -4.87 -0.81 17.33
C ASN A 101 -5.83 -0.81 16.14
N GLU A 102 -5.30 -0.51 14.95
CA GLU A 102 -6.08 -0.52 13.72
C GLU A 102 -6.24 -1.92 13.12
N LYS A 103 -5.57 -2.93 13.67
CA LYS A 103 -5.57 -4.30 13.12
C LYS A 103 -5.25 -4.30 11.63
N MET A 104 -4.16 -3.62 11.24
CA MET A 104 -3.78 -3.49 9.83
C MET A 104 -3.53 -4.87 9.22
N PRO A 105 -4.25 -5.29 8.15
CA PRO A 105 -4.13 -6.62 7.60
C PRO A 105 -2.96 -6.79 6.61
N TRP A 106 -2.24 -5.72 6.33
CA TRP A 106 -1.13 -5.65 5.38
C TRP A 106 0.20 -5.42 6.08
N PRO A 107 1.33 -5.76 5.43
CA PRO A 107 2.66 -5.52 5.97
C PRO A 107 3.03 -4.03 5.95
N ALA A 108 4.02 -3.71 6.76
CA ALA A 108 4.64 -2.40 6.87
C ALA A 108 6.14 -2.48 6.64
N ILE A 109 6.75 -1.39 6.19
CA ILE A 109 8.20 -1.24 6.21
C ILE A 109 8.65 -1.09 7.66
N ARG A 110 9.66 -1.86 8.07
CA ARG A 110 10.28 -1.74 9.39
C ARG A 110 10.72 -0.29 9.65
N PHE A 111 10.50 0.19 10.85
CA PHE A 111 10.76 1.57 11.21
C PHE A 111 12.22 1.99 10.94
N ASP A 112 13.18 1.12 11.28
CA ASP A 112 14.62 1.35 11.03
C ASP A 112 15.02 1.34 9.54
N GLN A 113 14.12 0.95 8.64
CA GLN A 113 14.34 0.92 7.19
C GLN A 113 13.67 2.06 6.43
N LEU A 114 12.77 2.82 7.06
CA LEU A 114 12.00 3.89 6.40
C LEU A 114 12.87 4.92 5.66
N ASN A 115 13.98 5.33 6.27
CA ASN A 115 14.90 6.31 5.69
C ASN A 115 15.95 5.71 4.74
N LYS A 116 15.99 4.38 4.60
CA LYS A 116 16.99 3.67 3.79
C LYS A 116 16.47 3.28 2.40
N LEU A 117 15.16 3.37 2.19
CA LEU A 117 14.51 3.00 0.94
C LEU A 117 14.17 4.26 0.14
N GLY A 118 15.13 4.74 -0.65
CA GLY A 118 15.02 5.97 -1.44
C GLY A 118 13.77 5.99 -2.31
N PHE A 119 13.48 4.91 -3.04
CA PHE A 119 12.31 4.82 -3.92
C PHE A 119 10.97 4.96 -3.17
N VAL A 120 10.90 4.50 -1.92
CA VAL A 120 9.71 4.68 -1.06
C VAL A 120 9.55 6.13 -0.65
N ASN A 121 10.66 6.80 -0.31
CA ASN A 121 10.64 8.21 0.05
C ASN A 121 10.29 9.11 -1.15
N ASP A 122 10.82 8.77 -2.34
CA ASP A 122 10.54 9.50 -3.59
C ASP A 122 9.09 9.34 -4.05
N ALA A 123 8.48 8.17 -3.79
CA ALA A 123 7.08 7.88 -4.07
C ALA A 123 6.11 8.46 -3.05
N GLY A 124 6.58 9.04 -1.95
CA GLY A 124 5.74 9.64 -0.91
C GLY A 124 5.33 11.08 -1.21
N GLY A 125 4.26 11.53 -0.56
CA GLY A 125 3.82 12.92 -0.55
C GLY A 125 4.32 13.68 0.69
N ARG A 126 4.06 15.00 0.73
CA ARG A 126 4.44 15.87 1.84
C ARG A 126 3.58 15.68 3.09
N GLY A 127 2.35 15.19 2.94
CA GLY A 127 1.40 15.03 4.02
C GLY A 127 0.77 13.64 4.03
N VAL A 128 -0.04 13.38 5.04
CA VAL A 128 -0.77 12.14 5.26
C VAL A 128 -2.27 12.40 5.50
N PRO A 129 -3.17 11.48 5.10
CA PRO A 129 -2.90 10.24 4.40
C PRO A 129 -2.45 10.47 2.95
N CYS A 130 -1.51 9.66 2.48
CA CYS A 130 -1.11 9.66 1.08
C CYS A 130 -1.04 8.21 0.59
N ILE A 131 -1.52 7.94 -0.61
CA ILE A 131 -1.29 6.67 -1.29
C ILE A 131 -0.57 6.89 -2.61
N SER A 132 0.30 5.95 -2.91
CA SER A 132 1.05 5.87 -4.15
C SER A 132 0.94 4.45 -4.69
N VAL A 133 0.44 4.31 -5.90
CA VAL A 133 0.29 3.03 -6.57
C VAL A 133 1.43 2.85 -7.55
N LEU A 134 2.17 1.76 -7.42
CA LEU A 134 3.32 1.44 -8.25
C LEU A 134 3.13 0.10 -8.95
N ASP A 135 3.69 0.00 -10.16
CA ASP A 135 3.91 -1.32 -10.75
C ASP A 135 5.07 -2.05 -10.05
N SER A 136 5.26 -3.31 -10.35
CA SER A 136 6.34 -4.15 -9.77
C SER A 136 7.76 -3.61 -10.01
N ARG A 137 7.94 -2.70 -10.95
CA ARG A 137 9.23 -2.07 -11.31
C ARG A 137 9.45 -0.72 -10.61
N GLY A 138 8.43 -0.21 -9.90
CA GLY A 138 8.50 1.06 -9.18
C GLY A 138 8.01 2.28 -9.99
N LEU A 139 7.37 2.07 -11.14
CA LEU A 139 6.71 3.16 -11.86
C LEU A 139 5.44 3.56 -11.11
N ILE A 140 5.32 4.83 -10.76
CA ILE A 140 4.11 5.38 -10.14
C ILE A 140 3.00 5.46 -11.19
N LEU A 141 1.87 4.80 -10.92
CA LEU A 141 0.70 4.71 -11.78
C LEU A 141 -0.43 5.61 -11.30
N ALA A 142 -0.58 5.79 -9.97
CA ALA A 142 -1.53 6.71 -9.38
C ALA A 142 -0.97 7.27 -8.06
N HIS A 143 -1.37 8.47 -7.67
CA HIS A 143 -0.80 9.15 -6.51
C HIS A 143 -1.77 10.16 -5.89
N SER A 144 -1.70 10.36 -4.57
CA SER A 144 -2.49 11.37 -3.84
C SER A 144 -2.11 12.82 -4.12
N TYR A 145 -1.14 13.06 -4.98
CA TYR A 145 -0.70 14.39 -5.39
C TYR A 145 -0.55 14.48 -6.90
N HIS A 146 -1.12 15.54 -7.50
CA HIS A 146 -0.67 16.02 -8.80
C HIS A 146 0.57 16.88 -8.58
N ASN A 147 1.71 16.48 -9.09
CA ASN A 147 2.99 17.08 -8.77
C ASN A 147 3.33 16.96 -7.25
N LYS A 148 4.48 17.44 -6.84
CA LYS A 148 4.94 17.30 -5.44
C LYS A 148 4.18 18.19 -4.43
N SER A 149 3.24 19.02 -4.85
CA SER A 149 2.62 20.03 -4.01
C SER A 149 1.08 20.10 -4.05
N ASN A 150 0.44 19.57 -5.09
CA ASN A 150 -1.02 19.63 -5.22
C ASN A 150 -1.67 18.33 -4.73
N TYR A 151 -2.18 18.36 -3.51
CA TYR A 151 -2.87 17.22 -2.89
C TYR A 151 -4.28 17.08 -3.45
N ILE A 152 -4.60 15.91 -3.98
CA ILE A 152 -5.92 15.57 -4.54
C ILE A 152 -6.70 14.57 -3.68
N GLY A 153 -6.14 14.15 -2.56
CA GLY A 153 -6.76 13.17 -1.66
C GLY A 153 -6.41 11.72 -1.99
N THR A 154 -7.11 10.81 -1.33
CA THR A 154 -6.89 9.36 -1.47
C THR A 154 -7.95 8.68 -2.32
N LYS A 155 -9.06 9.36 -2.62
CA LYS A 155 -10.20 8.78 -3.33
C LYS A 155 -9.85 8.41 -4.77
N GLU A 156 -9.44 9.41 -5.56
CA GLU A 156 -9.12 9.24 -6.98
C GLU A 156 -8.02 8.17 -7.20
N PRO A 157 -6.86 8.19 -6.50
CA PRO A 157 -5.84 7.16 -6.69
C PRO A 157 -6.28 5.77 -6.18
N LEU A 158 -7.21 5.65 -5.23
CA LEU A 158 -7.77 4.37 -4.83
C LEU A 158 -8.71 3.80 -5.90
N GLU A 159 -9.53 4.64 -6.54
CA GLU A 159 -10.38 4.27 -7.66
C GLU A 159 -9.55 3.82 -8.88
N GLU A 160 -8.46 4.53 -9.19
CA GLU A 160 -7.52 4.12 -10.23
C GLU A 160 -6.84 2.79 -9.89
N PHE A 161 -6.46 2.59 -8.65
CA PHE A 161 -5.91 1.32 -8.19
C PHE A 161 -6.90 0.17 -8.37
N ALA A 162 -8.16 0.38 -8.03
CA ALA A 162 -9.21 -0.62 -8.25
C ALA A 162 -9.30 -1.03 -9.73
N LYS A 163 -9.25 -0.08 -10.66
CA LYS A 163 -9.23 -0.35 -12.10
C LYS A 163 -7.99 -1.15 -12.54
N LEU A 164 -6.81 -0.79 -12.03
CA LEU A 164 -5.55 -1.47 -12.35
C LEU A 164 -5.54 -2.94 -11.95
N ILE A 165 -6.21 -3.30 -10.86
CA ILE A 165 -6.33 -4.69 -10.39
C ILE A 165 -7.64 -5.36 -10.85
N ASP A 166 -8.37 -4.76 -11.78
CA ASP A 166 -9.67 -5.24 -12.28
C ASP A 166 -10.65 -5.56 -11.13
N PHE A 167 -10.82 -4.60 -10.23
CA PHE A 167 -11.68 -4.70 -9.06
C PHE A 167 -12.78 -3.64 -9.09
N LYS A 168 -14.04 -4.05 -8.96
CA LYS A 168 -15.17 -3.13 -8.86
C LYS A 168 -15.27 -2.58 -7.44
N TRP A 169 -14.85 -1.35 -7.26
CA TRP A 169 -14.91 -0.63 -6.01
C TRP A 169 -15.89 0.53 -6.09
N SER A 170 -16.78 0.66 -5.10
CA SER A 170 -17.61 1.85 -4.90
C SER A 170 -17.62 2.24 -3.42
N ASP A 171 -17.49 3.52 -3.14
CA ASP A 171 -17.57 4.05 -1.76
C ASP A 171 -18.97 3.87 -1.13
N THR A 172 -19.98 3.55 -1.95
CA THR A 172 -21.40 3.40 -1.53
C THR A 172 -21.72 2.06 -0.91
N ASP A 173 -20.77 1.12 -0.87
CA ASP A 173 -20.94 -0.20 -0.23
C ASP A 173 -20.99 -0.12 1.32
N ASP A 174 -21.18 1.07 1.89
CA ASP A 174 -21.22 1.30 3.34
C ASP A 174 -22.59 1.09 4.01
N ASN A 175 -23.61 0.70 3.24
CA ASN A 175 -24.99 0.53 3.77
C ASN A 175 -25.31 -0.89 4.29
N SER A 176 -24.34 -1.66 4.78
CA SER A 176 -24.59 -2.95 5.42
C SER A 176 -24.44 -2.92 6.94
N GLN A 177 -24.94 -1.85 7.59
CA GLN A 177 -25.17 -1.83 9.05
C GLN A 177 -26.59 -1.31 9.36
N GLU A 178 -27.61 -1.97 8.81
CA GLU A 178 -28.97 -1.90 9.37
C GLU A 178 -29.72 -3.19 9.04
N ALA A 179 -29.37 -4.28 9.68
CA ALA A 179 -30.24 -5.44 9.79
C ALA A 179 -29.77 -6.36 10.93
N ILE A 180 -29.66 -5.83 12.15
CA ILE A 180 -29.82 -6.63 13.37
C ILE A 180 -30.59 -5.74 14.35
N LYS A 181 -31.88 -5.64 14.10
CA LYS A 181 -32.90 -5.35 15.10
C LYS A 181 -34.06 -6.30 14.80
N GLU A 182 -34.12 -7.37 15.53
CA GLU A 182 -35.27 -7.95 16.19
C GLU A 182 -34.86 -9.24 16.88
#